data_63a3a99ba8a49264510dde4442cb96b5
#
_entry.id   63a3a99ba8a49264510dde4442cb96b5
#
_cell.length_a   1.000
_cell.length_b   1.000
_cell.length_c   1.000
_cell.angle_alpha   90.00
_cell.angle_beta   90.00
_cell.angle_gamma   90.00
#
_symmetry.space_group_name_H-M   'P 1'
#
loop_
_entity.id
_entity.type
_entity.pdbx_description
1 polymer ?
#
loop_
_entity_poly.entity_id
_entity_poly.type
_entity_poly.pdbx_seq_one_letter_code
_entity_poly.pdbx_strand_id
1 'polypeptide(L)'
;MFTTSRRVAIATGAALALFATPLTALAEPASDATPTAEASAEAPAATPTAEASASEATPDPAPAAGTDRGASDIVTLDLYNLTDVHGHIEPQKDRKTKKISESGLPAMNCYLKKAKATNPNSSFTLLGDNIGASPYTSGALKDNPTIEALNTMHPLASTMGNHELDMGQAVFKQRVDGSNPSEFVQTNFPYLAANVDGMGTWGSGTPYLGEYKLWTSPSGVTVAFIGAIAGDVPYKLSPGTTAGLTFNDPIAKINTLAKKLKQDGTAQIVIAMLDDDVKNNYPKMSADVDGLMGGDTHVPYEFDHVDSPVTLTSANPLLAGVASGSYTDNLGLIQISYDTATGKVVKADTKLIPAATVYECGEDPETKAVVTR
;
A
#
# COMPACT_ATOMS: atom_id res chain seq x y z
N MET A 1 -19.67 63.64 6.56
CA MET A 1 -20.83 63.73 5.69
C MET A 1 -21.46 62.34 5.63
N PHE A 2 -22.64 62.27 6.13
CA PHE A 2 -23.54 61.14 6.28
C PHE A 2 -23.86 60.43 4.97
N THR A 3 -24.06 59.08 4.98
CA THR A 3 -25.35 58.42 4.71
C THR A 3 -25.06 56.91 4.50
N THR A 4 -25.55 56.10 5.34
CA THR A 4 -26.82 55.35 5.55
C THR A 4 -26.85 53.97 4.91
N SER A 5 -27.00 53.03 5.83
CA SER A 5 -27.44 51.62 5.70
C SER A 5 -28.64 51.42 4.75
N ARG A 6 -28.69 50.24 4.12
CA ARG A 6 -29.96 49.50 3.96
C ARG A 6 -29.74 48.00 4.13
N ARG A 7 -30.28 47.49 5.22
CA ARG A 7 -30.61 46.10 5.45
C ARG A 7 -31.90 45.77 4.69
N VAL A 8 -31.94 44.68 3.98
CA VAL A 8 -33.17 44.03 3.57
C VAL A 8 -33.18 42.62 4.13
N ALA A 9 -34.08 42.43 5.09
CA ALA A 9 -34.50 41.13 5.59
C ALA A 9 -35.68 40.66 4.76
N ILE A 10 -35.69 39.45 4.30
CA ILE A 10 -36.90 38.76 3.83
C ILE A 10 -37.00 37.46 4.62
N ALA A 11 -38.12 37.37 5.32
CA ALA A 11 -38.51 36.26 6.17
C ALA A 11 -39.52 35.36 5.45
N THR A 12 -39.52 34.10 5.91
CA THR A 12 -40.64 33.17 6.07
C THR A 12 -41.26 32.46 4.88
N GLY A 13 -41.35 31.15 5.06
CA GLY A 13 -42.32 30.31 4.38
C GLY A 13 -42.09 28.83 4.71
N ALA A 14 -42.47 28.39 5.92
CA ALA A 14 -42.61 26.99 6.27
C ALA A 14 -43.86 26.40 5.63
N ALA A 15 -43.78 25.26 5.01
CA ALA A 15 -44.91 24.39 4.72
C ALA A 15 -44.55 22.94 5.04
N LEU A 16 -45.07 22.52 6.17
CA LEU A 16 -45.07 21.12 6.64
C LEU A 16 -46.22 20.40 5.91
N ALA A 17 -45.95 19.34 5.21
CA ALA A 17 -46.97 18.39 4.74
C ALA A 17 -46.62 17.00 5.26
N LEU A 18 -47.32 16.61 6.33
CA LEU A 18 -47.43 15.23 6.78
C LEU A 18 -48.32 14.46 5.80
N PHE A 19 -47.82 13.37 5.26
CA PHE A 19 -48.66 12.27 4.76
C PHE A 19 -48.32 11.00 5.53
N ALA A 20 -49.27 10.64 6.39
CA ALA A 20 -49.36 9.34 7.00
C ALA A 20 -50.15 8.41 6.07
N THR A 21 -49.67 7.21 5.81
CA THR A 21 -50.46 6.10 5.28
C THR A 21 -50.09 4.79 6.00
N PRO A 22 -51.06 3.87 6.15
CA PRO A 22 -51.07 2.94 7.24
C PRO A 22 -50.40 1.60 6.95
N LEU A 23 -49.98 0.99 8.05
CA LEU A 23 -49.51 -0.33 8.25
C LEU A 23 -50.61 -1.35 7.89
N THR A 24 -50.36 -2.29 7.00
CA THR A 24 -51.10 -3.54 6.94
C THR A 24 -50.14 -4.69 7.16
N ALA A 25 -50.30 -5.29 8.32
CA ALA A 25 -49.71 -6.59 8.66
C ALA A 25 -50.49 -7.70 7.92
N LEU A 26 -49.77 -8.66 7.35
CA LEU A 26 -50.30 -9.96 7.01
C LEU A 26 -49.34 -11.03 7.49
N ALA A 27 -49.95 -11.97 8.20
CA ALA A 27 -49.37 -13.05 8.98
C ALA A 27 -48.76 -14.16 8.12
N GLU A 28 -47.85 -14.89 8.76
CA GLU A 28 -47.35 -16.22 8.37
C GLU A 28 -48.43 -17.30 8.23
N PRO A 29 -48.11 -18.43 7.60
CA PRO A 29 -48.11 -19.61 8.41
C PRO A 29 -46.86 -20.49 8.33
N ALA A 30 -46.51 -21.01 9.49
CA ALA A 30 -45.57 -22.08 9.73
C ALA A 30 -45.96 -23.38 9.04
N SER A 31 -44.95 -24.14 8.60
CA SER A 31 -45.10 -25.57 8.36
C SER A 31 -43.83 -26.30 8.81
N ASP A 32 -44.02 -27.02 9.90
CA ASP A 32 -43.23 -28.13 10.41
C ASP A 32 -43.06 -29.24 9.35
N ALA A 33 -41.85 -29.76 9.26
CA ALA A 33 -41.60 -31.16 8.97
C ALA A 33 -40.13 -31.54 9.16
N THR A 34 -39.79 -32.10 10.29
CA THR A 34 -38.73 -33.11 10.38
C THR A 34 -39.38 -34.45 10.08
N PRO A 35 -38.71 -35.38 9.37
CA PRO A 35 -38.22 -36.51 10.12
C PRO A 35 -36.94 -37.19 9.64
N THR A 36 -36.30 -37.78 10.61
CA THR A 36 -35.69 -39.11 10.71
C THR A 36 -34.39 -39.42 9.98
N ALA A 37 -33.44 -39.74 10.83
CA ALA A 37 -32.21 -40.48 10.56
C ALA A 37 -32.48 -41.89 10.01
N GLU A 38 -31.58 -42.35 9.14
CA GLU A 38 -31.18 -43.77 9.12
C GLU A 38 -29.71 -43.91 8.75
N ALA A 39 -29.09 -44.76 9.51
CA ALA A 39 -27.68 -45.11 9.53
C ALA A 39 -27.36 -46.23 8.53
N SER A 40 -26.09 -46.36 8.31
CA SER A 40 -25.34 -47.61 8.06
C SER A 40 -24.59 -47.65 6.72
N ALA A 41 -23.37 -47.82 6.77
CA ALA A 41 -22.45 -48.90 6.70
C ALA A 41 -21.22 -48.61 5.83
N GLU A 42 -20.09 -48.77 6.47
CA GLU A 42 -18.96 -49.62 6.10
C GLU A 42 -17.98 -49.15 5.00
N ALA A 43 -16.76 -48.98 5.50
CA ALA A 43 -15.52 -48.89 4.74
C ALA A 43 -15.17 -50.26 4.09
N PRO A 44 -14.26 -50.25 3.11
CA PRO A 44 -12.99 -50.89 3.45
C PRO A 44 -11.74 -50.07 3.07
N ALA A 45 -10.74 -50.28 3.91
CA ALA A 45 -9.38 -49.85 3.75
C ALA A 45 -8.71 -50.50 2.52
N ALA A 46 -7.88 -49.68 1.84
CA ALA A 46 -6.80 -50.20 1.02
C ALA A 46 -5.61 -49.27 1.11
N THR A 47 -4.60 -49.71 1.82
CA THR A 47 -3.24 -49.18 1.80
C THR A 47 -2.52 -49.69 0.54
N PRO A 48 -1.70 -48.88 -0.10
CA PRO A 48 -0.48 -49.39 -0.67
C PRO A 48 0.74 -48.73 -0.03
N THR A 49 1.49 -49.53 0.63
CA THR A 49 2.90 -49.31 0.99
C THR A 49 3.73 -49.11 -0.25
N ALA A 50 4.43 -47.97 -0.30
CA ALA A 50 5.55 -47.76 -1.20
C ALA A 50 6.77 -47.39 -0.34
N GLU A 51 7.64 -48.33 -0.15
CA GLU A 51 8.99 -48.14 0.37
C GLU A 51 9.77 -47.27 -0.63
N ALA A 52 10.16 -46.06 -0.22
CA ALA A 52 11.20 -45.28 -0.88
C ALA A 52 12.48 -45.40 -0.07
N SER A 53 13.41 -46.12 -0.65
CA SER A 53 14.79 -46.30 -0.18
C SER A 53 15.45 -44.93 0.00
N ALA A 54 15.80 -44.58 1.23
CA ALA A 54 16.65 -43.44 1.55
C ALA A 54 18.12 -43.82 1.28
N SER A 55 18.70 -43.22 0.26
CA SER A 55 20.14 -43.19 0.06
C SER A 55 20.74 -42.17 1.02
N GLU A 56 21.45 -42.62 2.03
CA GLU A 56 22.30 -41.80 2.89
C GLU A 56 23.44 -41.20 2.05
N ALA A 57 23.32 -39.87 1.78
CA ALA A 57 24.46 -39.08 1.34
C ALA A 57 25.21 -38.60 2.58
N THR A 58 26.44 -39.08 2.76
CA THR A 58 27.40 -38.56 3.73
C THR A 58 27.60 -37.06 3.50
N PRO A 59 27.55 -36.22 4.55
CA PRO A 59 27.85 -34.79 4.38
C PRO A 59 29.36 -34.61 4.17
N ASP A 60 29.70 -33.94 3.08
CA ASP A 60 31.04 -33.40 2.83
C ASP A 60 31.44 -32.47 4.00
N PRO A 61 32.72 -32.50 4.44
CA PRO A 61 33.16 -31.61 5.51
C PRO A 61 33.07 -30.16 5.06
N ALA A 62 32.40 -29.35 5.86
CA ALA A 62 32.29 -27.91 5.67
C ALA A 62 33.69 -27.30 5.45
N PRO A 63 33.87 -26.39 4.47
CA PRO A 63 35.13 -25.68 4.33
C PRO A 63 35.36 -24.84 5.58
N ALA A 64 36.56 -24.95 6.14
CA ALA A 64 37.00 -24.17 7.28
C ALA A 64 36.77 -22.68 7.02
N ALA A 65 36.12 -22.02 7.95
CA ALA A 65 35.89 -20.57 7.93
C ALA A 65 37.25 -19.85 7.88
N GLY A 66 37.64 -19.45 6.67
CA GLY A 66 38.70 -18.49 6.47
C GLY A 66 38.21 -17.13 6.95
N THR A 67 38.83 -16.63 8.00
CA THR A 67 38.62 -15.26 8.49
C THR A 67 39.27 -14.28 7.53
N ASP A 68 38.58 -13.97 6.41
CA ASP A 68 38.91 -12.81 5.61
C ASP A 68 37.94 -11.71 6.00
N ARG A 69 38.33 -10.89 7.00
CA ARG A 69 37.62 -9.69 7.44
C ARG A 69 37.94 -8.54 6.48
N GLY A 70 37.39 -8.63 5.26
CA GLY A 70 37.66 -7.64 4.22
C GLY A 70 36.43 -7.11 3.48
N ALA A 71 35.27 -7.75 3.59
CA ALA A 71 34.01 -7.22 3.07
C ALA A 71 33.23 -6.54 4.20
N SER A 72 32.65 -5.39 3.93
CA SER A 72 31.74 -4.72 4.88
C SER A 72 30.53 -5.62 5.11
N ASP A 73 30.29 -6.01 6.37
CA ASP A 73 29.08 -6.76 6.77
C ASP A 73 27.81 -5.88 6.70
N ILE A 74 27.95 -4.62 6.28
CA ILE A 74 26.87 -3.67 6.14
C ILE A 74 26.25 -3.72 4.74
N VAL A 75 24.98 -4.08 4.68
CA VAL A 75 24.15 -4.03 3.48
C VAL A 75 23.30 -2.77 3.52
N THR A 76 23.38 -1.95 2.49
CA THR A 76 22.52 -0.77 2.32
C THR A 76 21.34 -1.13 1.41
N LEU A 77 20.12 -0.90 1.91
CA LEU A 77 18.86 -1.10 1.20
C LEU A 77 18.24 0.26 0.88
N ASP A 78 17.86 0.48 -0.37
CA ASP A 78 17.15 1.68 -0.82
C ASP A 78 15.67 1.33 -1.08
N LEU A 79 14.78 1.80 -0.21
CA LEU A 79 13.37 1.48 -0.24
C LEU A 79 12.59 2.71 -0.73
N TYR A 80 12.28 2.71 -2.03
CA TYR A 80 11.57 3.81 -2.70
C TYR A 80 10.06 3.67 -2.55
N ASN A 81 9.38 4.81 -2.45
CA ASN A 81 7.94 4.88 -2.26
C ASN A 81 7.32 6.08 -2.99
N LEU A 82 6.13 5.86 -3.55
CA LEU A 82 5.28 6.90 -4.12
C LEU A 82 3.86 6.72 -3.55
N THR A 83 3.19 7.84 -3.25
CA THR A 83 1.85 7.86 -2.68
C THR A 83 0.96 8.85 -3.42
N ASP A 84 -0.36 8.69 -3.33
CA ASP A 84 -1.36 9.66 -3.78
C ASP A 84 -1.14 10.13 -5.23
N VAL A 85 -0.93 9.18 -6.14
CA VAL A 85 -0.66 9.48 -7.57
C VAL A 85 -1.85 10.14 -8.23
N HIS A 86 -3.07 9.71 -7.88
CA HIS A 86 -4.33 10.29 -8.38
C HIS A 86 -4.34 10.54 -9.88
N GLY A 87 -3.82 9.61 -10.67
CA GLY A 87 -3.82 9.75 -12.12
C GLY A 87 -2.91 10.85 -12.70
N HIS A 88 -2.04 11.47 -11.90
CA HIS A 88 -1.06 12.46 -12.35
C HIS A 88 0.14 11.78 -13.01
N ILE A 89 -0.07 11.27 -14.20
CA ILE A 89 0.91 10.45 -14.93
C ILE A 89 1.85 11.28 -15.81
N GLU A 90 1.46 12.52 -16.15
CA GLU A 90 2.21 13.44 -17.01
C GLU A 90 3.04 14.44 -16.19
N PRO A 91 4.18 14.92 -16.70
CA PRO A 91 4.93 15.97 -16.03
C PRO A 91 4.17 17.29 -16.03
N GLN A 92 4.22 18.02 -14.90
CA GLN A 92 3.62 19.33 -14.74
C GLN A 92 4.68 20.40 -14.39
N LYS A 93 4.37 21.63 -14.77
CA LYS A 93 5.18 22.81 -14.41
C LYS A 93 4.37 23.78 -13.61
N ASP A 94 4.93 24.27 -12.54
CA ASP A 94 4.36 25.38 -11.80
C ASP A 94 4.11 26.57 -12.73
N ARG A 95 2.91 27.13 -12.72
CA ARG A 95 2.48 28.16 -13.66
C ARG A 95 3.27 29.46 -13.53
N LYS A 96 3.77 29.79 -12.33
CA LYS A 96 4.48 31.03 -12.03
C LYS A 96 5.97 30.90 -12.27
N THR A 97 6.57 29.87 -11.69
CA THR A 97 8.04 29.67 -11.71
C THR A 97 8.52 28.92 -12.95
N LYS A 98 7.62 28.25 -13.69
CA LYS A 98 7.90 27.41 -14.86
C LYS A 98 8.83 26.21 -14.53
N LYS A 99 9.11 25.96 -13.27
CA LYS A 99 9.87 24.80 -12.82
C LYS A 99 8.97 23.55 -12.81
N ILE A 100 9.59 22.38 -12.97
CA ILE A 100 8.89 21.09 -12.80
C ILE A 100 8.35 21.03 -11.38
N SER A 101 7.06 20.82 -11.25
CA SER A 101 6.35 20.58 -9.99
C SER A 101 5.96 19.11 -9.84
N GLU A 102 5.67 18.43 -10.94
CA GLU A 102 5.40 16.99 -11.00
C GLU A 102 6.27 16.39 -12.09
N SER A 103 6.95 15.28 -11.78
CA SER A 103 7.90 14.69 -12.74
C SER A 103 7.23 13.82 -13.80
N GLY A 104 6.00 13.34 -13.52
CA GLY A 104 5.33 12.32 -14.30
C GLY A 104 5.93 10.91 -14.09
N LEU A 105 5.13 9.87 -14.33
CA LEU A 105 5.55 8.49 -14.15
C LEU A 105 6.68 8.04 -15.09
N PRO A 106 6.78 8.52 -16.35
CA PRO A 106 7.92 8.17 -17.21
C PRO A 106 9.27 8.58 -16.62
N ALA A 107 9.37 9.76 -16.00
CA ALA A 107 10.60 10.21 -15.36
C ALA A 107 10.85 9.47 -14.04
N MET A 108 9.80 9.17 -13.27
CA MET A 108 9.91 8.33 -12.07
C MET A 108 10.49 6.96 -12.41
N ASN A 109 9.98 6.29 -13.44
CA ASN A 109 10.47 4.96 -13.84
C ASN A 109 11.93 5.00 -14.33
N CYS A 110 12.31 6.05 -15.11
CA CYS A 110 13.69 6.27 -15.47
C CYS A 110 14.60 6.38 -14.24
N TYR A 111 14.19 7.17 -13.25
CA TYR A 111 14.96 7.36 -12.02
C TYR A 111 15.11 6.05 -11.23
N LEU A 112 14.02 5.31 -11.03
CA LEU A 112 14.01 4.04 -10.31
C LEU A 112 14.88 2.97 -10.99
N LYS A 113 14.85 2.88 -12.33
CA LYS A 113 15.72 1.98 -13.09
C LYS A 113 17.20 2.32 -12.90
N LYS A 114 17.57 3.61 -12.91
CA LYS A 114 18.95 4.05 -12.62
C LYS A 114 19.35 3.80 -11.17
N ALA A 115 18.48 4.09 -10.23
CA ALA A 115 18.70 3.82 -8.81
C ALA A 115 19.00 2.33 -8.57
N LYS A 116 18.17 1.44 -9.12
CA LYS A 116 18.34 0.00 -9.03
C LYS A 116 19.64 -0.49 -9.71
N ALA A 117 20.04 0.14 -10.81
CA ALA A 117 21.33 -0.17 -11.45
C ALA A 117 22.54 0.26 -10.58
N THR A 118 22.38 1.33 -9.78
CA THR A 118 23.41 1.82 -8.86
C THR A 118 23.46 0.97 -7.58
N ASN A 119 22.30 0.67 -6.97
CA ASN A 119 22.16 -0.21 -5.82
C ASN A 119 21.13 -1.30 -6.12
N PRO A 120 21.56 -2.53 -6.46
CA PRO A 120 20.63 -3.64 -6.73
C PRO A 120 19.74 -4.00 -5.53
N ASN A 121 20.14 -3.64 -4.30
CA ASN A 121 19.32 -3.80 -3.09
C ASN A 121 18.25 -2.69 -2.98
N SER A 122 17.60 -2.36 -4.09
CA SER A 122 16.54 -1.35 -4.17
C SER A 122 15.20 -1.99 -4.42
N SER A 123 14.18 -1.48 -3.76
CA SER A 123 12.77 -1.82 -3.97
C SER A 123 11.94 -0.59 -4.26
N PHE A 124 10.75 -0.80 -4.86
CA PHE A 124 9.78 0.25 -5.09
C PHE A 124 8.39 -0.23 -4.69
N THR A 125 7.67 0.59 -3.94
CA THR A 125 6.30 0.35 -3.48
C THR A 125 5.42 1.57 -3.73
N LEU A 126 4.10 1.34 -3.75
CA LEU A 126 3.07 2.36 -3.82
C LEU A 126 2.29 2.37 -2.49
N LEU A 127 1.83 3.54 -2.08
CA LEU A 127 0.83 3.67 -1.04
C LEU A 127 -0.44 4.22 -1.67
N GLY A 128 -1.57 3.62 -1.50
CA GLY A 128 -2.90 4.01 -1.92
C GLY A 128 -3.13 5.27 -2.73
N ASP A 129 -4.36 5.49 -3.06
CA ASP A 129 -4.82 6.66 -3.83
C ASP A 129 -4.03 6.86 -5.15
N ASN A 130 -3.67 5.73 -5.78
CA ASN A 130 -3.03 5.76 -7.09
C ASN A 130 -3.98 6.25 -8.17
N ILE A 131 -5.27 6.00 -7.99
CA ILE A 131 -6.39 6.32 -8.88
C ILE A 131 -7.48 7.06 -8.10
N GLY A 132 -8.50 7.56 -8.80
CA GLY A 132 -9.58 8.34 -8.21
C GLY A 132 -9.18 9.81 -8.01
N ALA A 133 -10.16 10.71 -7.97
CA ALA A 133 -9.95 12.15 -7.98
C ALA A 133 -9.00 12.66 -9.09
N SER A 134 -8.85 11.88 -10.14
CA SER A 134 -7.83 12.03 -11.19
C SER A 134 -8.11 13.16 -12.15
N PRO A 135 -7.07 13.76 -12.78
CA PRO A 135 -7.22 14.65 -13.92
C PRO A 135 -8.03 14.02 -15.05
N TYR A 136 -8.62 14.85 -15.89
CA TYR A 136 -9.46 14.40 -17.00
C TYR A 136 -8.75 13.39 -17.92
N THR A 137 -7.47 13.56 -18.16
CA THR A 137 -6.64 12.69 -19.03
C THR A 137 -6.60 11.23 -18.54
N SER A 138 -6.71 11.00 -17.26
CA SER A 138 -6.80 9.65 -16.69
C SER A 138 -8.23 9.28 -16.29
N GLY A 139 -8.92 10.16 -15.54
CA GLY A 139 -10.24 9.89 -15.00
C GLY A 139 -11.30 9.61 -16.06
N ALA A 140 -11.26 10.29 -17.22
CA ALA A 140 -12.18 10.03 -18.35
C ALA A 140 -12.02 8.62 -18.93
N LEU A 141 -10.85 8.01 -18.77
CA LEU A 141 -10.53 6.64 -19.17
C LEU A 141 -10.57 5.66 -17.99
N LYS A 142 -11.28 6.04 -16.91
CA LYS A 142 -11.43 5.20 -15.70
C LYS A 142 -10.09 4.85 -15.06
N ASP A 143 -9.10 5.72 -15.13
CA ASP A 143 -7.75 5.52 -14.63
C ASP A 143 -6.99 4.31 -15.22
N ASN A 144 -7.44 3.76 -16.33
CA ASN A 144 -6.72 2.70 -17.02
C ASN A 144 -5.30 3.13 -17.44
N PRO A 145 -5.06 4.35 -17.99
CA PRO A 145 -3.71 4.80 -18.30
C PRO A 145 -2.78 4.84 -17.09
N THR A 146 -3.32 5.20 -15.92
CA THR A 146 -2.55 5.22 -14.65
C THR A 146 -2.11 3.81 -14.27
N ILE A 147 -3.04 2.85 -14.24
CA ILE A 147 -2.72 1.46 -13.90
C ILE A 147 -1.73 0.87 -14.91
N GLU A 148 -1.91 1.11 -16.22
CA GLU A 148 -0.95 0.66 -17.24
C GLU A 148 0.45 1.26 -17.01
N ALA A 149 0.56 2.56 -16.73
CA ALA A 149 1.84 3.21 -16.47
C ALA A 149 2.51 2.67 -15.20
N LEU A 150 1.77 2.52 -14.11
CA LEU A 150 2.26 1.91 -12.87
C LEU A 150 2.71 0.45 -13.08
N ASN A 151 1.98 -0.32 -13.90
CA ASN A 151 2.37 -1.68 -14.25
C ASN A 151 3.76 -1.75 -14.91
N THR A 152 4.15 -0.76 -15.72
CA THR A 152 5.50 -0.71 -16.32
C THR A 152 6.61 -0.43 -15.31
N MET A 153 6.27 0.09 -14.15
CA MET A 153 7.22 0.40 -13.08
C MET A 153 7.50 -0.80 -12.16
N HIS A 154 6.68 -1.86 -12.25
CA HIS A 154 6.79 -3.10 -11.47
C HIS A 154 6.91 -2.88 -9.95
N PRO A 155 5.98 -2.16 -9.30
CA PRO A 155 6.01 -2.01 -7.87
C PRO A 155 5.84 -3.37 -7.17
N LEU A 156 6.47 -3.55 -6.01
CA LEU A 156 6.36 -4.78 -5.23
C LEU A 156 4.95 -5.01 -4.69
N ALA A 157 4.29 -3.93 -4.29
CA ALA A 157 2.93 -3.89 -3.77
C ALA A 157 2.45 -2.43 -3.69
N SER A 158 1.14 -2.26 -3.49
CA SER A 158 0.52 -1.00 -3.06
C SER A 158 -0.31 -1.24 -1.80
N THR A 159 -0.44 -0.26 -0.91
CA THR A 159 -1.59 -0.27 0.00
C THR A 159 -2.86 0.04 -0.78
N MET A 160 -4.01 -0.29 -0.22
CA MET A 160 -5.28 0.26 -0.66
C MET A 160 -5.47 1.63 -0.01
N GLY A 161 -5.71 2.68 -0.79
CA GLY A 161 -6.22 3.95 -0.31
C GLY A 161 -7.75 4.01 -0.40
N ASN A 162 -8.36 5.11 0.05
CA ASN A 162 -9.81 5.25 -0.03
C ASN A 162 -10.27 5.46 -1.48
N HIS A 163 -9.51 6.14 -2.30
CA HIS A 163 -9.86 6.42 -3.70
C HIS A 163 -9.79 5.19 -4.63
N GLU A 164 -9.12 4.12 -4.25
CA GLU A 164 -9.26 2.82 -4.94
C GLU A 164 -10.71 2.33 -4.94
N LEU A 165 -11.54 2.79 -4.00
CA LEU A 165 -12.95 2.41 -3.87
C LEU A 165 -13.94 3.42 -4.47
N ASP A 166 -13.51 4.50 -5.10
CA ASP A 166 -14.40 5.53 -5.68
C ASP A 166 -15.43 4.95 -6.66
N MET A 167 -15.03 3.97 -7.46
CA MET A 167 -15.91 3.25 -8.38
C MET A 167 -16.55 2.00 -7.75
N GLY A 168 -16.40 1.82 -6.43
CA GLY A 168 -16.95 0.71 -5.66
C GLY A 168 -16.09 -0.54 -5.62
N GLN A 169 -16.36 -1.41 -4.64
CA GLN A 169 -15.62 -2.64 -4.39
C GLN A 169 -15.59 -3.59 -5.60
N ALA A 170 -16.67 -3.65 -6.39
CA ALA A 170 -16.74 -4.53 -7.56
C ALA A 170 -15.69 -4.14 -8.62
N VAL A 171 -15.50 -2.85 -8.87
CA VAL A 171 -14.49 -2.34 -9.81
C VAL A 171 -13.08 -2.57 -9.27
N PHE A 172 -12.85 -2.29 -7.98
CA PHE A 172 -11.57 -2.61 -7.34
C PHE A 172 -11.19 -4.09 -7.54
N LYS A 173 -12.12 -5.02 -7.27
CA LYS A 173 -11.90 -6.45 -7.46
C LYS A 173 -11.57 -6.82 -8.90
N GLN A 174 -12.29 -6.24 -9.88
CA GLN A 174 -12.02 -6.46 -11.30
C GLN A 174 -10.63 -5.99 -11.74
N ARG A 175 -10.13 -4.90 -11.13
CA ARG A 175 -8.74 -4.43 -11.36
C ARG A 175 -7.70 -5.37 -10.75
N VAL A 176 -8.00 -5.98 -9.61
CA VAL A 176 -7.06 -6.90 -8.93
C VAL A 176 -7.05 -8.28 -9.62
N ASP A 177 -8.21 -8.85 -9.95
CA ASP A 177 -8.33 -10.20 -10.48
C ASP A 177 -8.36 -10.29 -12.02
N GLY A 178 -8.46 -9.14 -12.70
CA GLY A 178 -8.52 -9.10 -14.16
C GLY A 178 -9.79 -9.71 -14.75
N SER A 179 -10.86 -9.82 -13.99
CA SER A 179 -12.12 -10.48 -14.45
C SER A 179 -12.90 -9.69 -15.50
N ASN A 180 -12.57 -8.41 -15.71
CA ASN A 180 -13.19 -7.56 -16.74
C ASN A 180 -12.14 -6.78 -17.57
N PRO A 181 -11.29 -7.47 -18.36
CA PRO A 181 -10.18 -6.82 -19.07
C PRO A 181 -10.61 -5.93 -20.23
N SER A 182 -11.88 -6.02 -20.66
CA SER A 182 -12.43 -5.13 -21.68
C SER A 182 -12.72 -3.72 -21.18
N GLU A 183 -12.81 -3.53 -19.88
CA GLU A 183 -13.18 -2.27 -19.25
C GLU A 183 -12.13 -1.74 -18.29
N PHE A 184 -11.44 -2.63 -17.57
CA PHE A 184 -10.47 -2.26 -16.54
C PHE A 184 -9.15 -2.97 -16.75
N VAL A 185 -8.07 -2.21 -16.71
CA VAL A 185 -6.70 -2.75 -16.71
C VAL A 185 -6.45 -3.43 -15.37
N GLN A 186 -5.93 -4.66 -15.43
CA GLN A 186 -5.52 -5.40 -14.24
C GLN A 186 -4.18 -4.85 -13.71
N THR A 187 -4.06 -4.74 -12.38
CA THR A 187 -2.79 -4.45 -11.73
C THR A 187 -1.87 -5.68 -11.76
N ASN A 188 -0.58 -5.48 -12.02
CA ASN A 188 0.42 -6.55 -11.94
C ASN A 188 1.12 -6.61 -10.56
N PHE A 189 0.59 -5.91 -9.58
CA PHE A 189 1.05 -5.85 -8.20
C PHE A 189 -0.10 -6.10 -7.23
N PRO A 190 0.16 -6.70 -6.05
CA PRO A 190 -0.86 -6.94 -5.05
C PRO A 190 -1.20 -5.66 -4.29
N TYR A 191 -2.46 -5.56 -3.85
CA TYR A 191 -2.90 -4.58 -2.87
C TYR A 191 -2.83 -5.15 -1.45
N LEU A 192 -2.45 -4.31 -0.49
CA LEU A 192 -2.28 -4.65 0.92
C LEU A 192 -3.18 -3.76 1.78
N ALA A 193 -3.89 -4.36 2.74
CA ALA A 193 -4.56 -3.66 3.83
C ALA A 193 -4.83 -4.65 4.97
N ALA A 194 -3.84 -4.85 5.83
CA ALA A 194 -3.88 -5.83 6.91
C ALA A 194 -5.02 -5.62 7.91
N ASN A 195 -5.49 -4.38 8.05
CA ASN A 195 -6.54 -4.00 8.98
C ASN A 195 -7.95 -3.99 8.39
N VAL A 196 -8.12 -4.41 7.12
CA VAL A 196 -9.43 -4.45 6.45
C VAL A 196 -9.92 -5.88 6.31
N ASP A 197 -11.07 -6.17 6.92
CA ASP A 197 -11.75 -7.44 6.77
C ASP A 197 -12.96 -7.31 5.82
N GLY A 198 -13.38 -8.43 5.21
CA GLY A 198 -14.60 -8.51 4.40
C GLY A 198 -14.39 -8.35 2.90
N MET A 199 -13.21 -7.99 2.40
CA MET A 199 -12.96 -7.85 0.95
C MET A 199 -13.04 -9.21 0.23
N GLY A 200 -12.72 -10.31 0.92
CA GLY A 200 -12.79 -11.67 0.39
C GLY A 200 -11.58 -12.10 -0.42
N THR A 201 -11.75 -13.18 -1.17
CA THR A 201 -10.71 -13.87 -1.95
C THR A 201 -11.18 -14.14 -3.37
N TRP A 202 -10.25 -14.42 -4.28
CA TRP A 202 -10.51 -14.79 -5.67
C TRP A 202 -9.67 -16.00 -6.11
N GLY A 203 -10.04 -16.61 -7.21
CA GLY A 203 -9.33 -17.75 -7.78
C GLY A 203 -9.21 -18.91 -6.80
N SER A 204 -8.00 -19.35 -6.47
CA SER A 204 -7.71 -20.44 -5.54
C SER A 204 -7.69 -20.01 -4.06
N GLY A 205 -8.31 -18.89 -3.72
CA GLY A 205 -8.32 -18.34 -2.35
C GLY A 205 -7.31 -17.23 -2.11
N THR A 206 -6.79 -16.60 -3.18
CA THR A 206 -5.93 -15.43 -3.08
C THR A 206 -6.73 -14.25 -2.52
N PRO A 207 -6.31 -13.61 -1.43
CA PRO A 207 -7.03 -12.46 -0.91
C PRO A 207 -6.94 -11.27 -1.87
N TYR A 208 -8.03 -10.49 -1.97
CA TYR A 208 -8.00 -9.22 -2.69
C TYR A 208 -7.11 -8.20 -2.00
N LEU A 209 -6.99 -8.29 -0.67
CA LEU A 209 -6.10 -7.47 0.16
C LEU A 209 -5.20 -8.39 0.97
N GLY A 210 -3.89 -8.32 0.73
CA GLY A 210 -2.89 -9.02 1.54
C GLY A 210 -2.58 -8.26 2.84
N GLU A 211 -1.99 -8.95 3.81
CA GLU A 211 -1.52 -8.30 5.04
C GLU A 211 -0.16 -7.65 4.83
N TYR A 212 0.74 -8.33 4.13
CA TYR A 212 2.11 -7.87 3.86
C TYR A 212 2.68 -8.51 2.60
N LYS A 213 3.76 -7.92 2.10
CA LYS A 213 4.59 -8.45 1.00
C LYS A 213 6.01 -8.64 1.50
N LEU A 214 6.56 -9.84 1.29
CA LEU A 214 7.99 -10.10 1.52
C LEU A 214 8.79 -9.78 0.25
N TRP A 215 9.95 -9.19 0.45
CA TRP A 215 10.96 -9.00 -0.57
C TRP A 215 12.34 -9.33 0.01
N THR A 216 13.04 -10.24 -0.63
CA THR A 216 14.43 -10.55 -0.27
C THR A 216 15.36 -9.82 -1.23
N SER A 217 16.22 -8.98 -0.70
CA SER A 217 17.21 -8.24 -1.49
C SER A 217 18.22 -9.19 -2.14
N PRO A 218 18.91 -8.76 -3.21
CA PRO A 218 20.02 -9.53 -3.80
C PRO A 218 21.11 -9.90 -2.80
N SER A 219 21.28 -9.11 -1.72
CA SER A 219 22.21 -9.41 -0.63
C SER A 219 21.65 -10.34 0.46
N GLY A 220 20.47 -10.94 0.25
CA GLY A 220 19.89 -11.93 1.15
C GLY A 220 19.13 -11.36 2.37
N VAL A 221 18.97 -10.05 2.48
CA VAL A 221 18.19 -9.43 3.57
C VAL A 221 16.71 -9.39 3.19
N THR A 222 15.85 -9.99 4.01
CA THR A 222 14.40 -10.00 3.78
C THR A 222 13.71 -8.84 4.50
N VAL A 223 12.94 -8.08 3.73
CA VAL A 223 12.10 -6.96 4.18
C VAL A 223 10.64 -7.36 4.08
N ALA A 224 9.87 -7.13 5.13
CA ALA A 224 8.41 -7.23 5.11
C ALA A 224 7.80 -5.82 4.98
N PHE A 225 6.97 -5.63 3.96
CA PHE A 225 6.16 -4.43 3.76
C PHE A 225 4.74 -4.74 4.23
N ILE A 226 4.32 -4.20 5.37
CA ILE A 226 2.98 -4.38 5.93
C ILE A 226 2.10 -3.24 5.44
N GLY A 227 1.02 -3.54 4.71
CA GLY A 227 0.07 -2.53 4.25
C GLY A 227 -1.08 -2.34 5.25
N ALA A 228 -1.48 -1.09 5.46
CA ALA A 228 -2.66 -0.73 6.25
C ALA A 228 -3.26 0.60 5.75
N ILE A 229 -4.50 0.87 6.11
CA ILE A 229 -5.22 2.10 5.76
C ILE A 229 -5.87 2.70 6.99
N ALA A 230 -6.07 4.01 7.00
CA ALA A 230 -6.76 4.73 8.06
C ALA A 230 -8.11 4.10 8.43
N GLY A 231 -8.45 4.11 9.71
CA GLY A 231 -9.70 3.52 10.20
C GLY A 231 -10.95 4.36 9.90
N ASP A 232 -10.78 5.61 9.45
CA ASP A 232 -11.87 6.57 9.18
C ASP A 232 -12.38 6.54 7.73
N VAL A 233 -11.85 5.66 6.87
CA VAL A 233 -12.26 5.48 5.47
C VAL A 233 -13.78 5.45 5.25
N PRO A 234 -14.61 4.79 6.10
CA PRO A 234 -16.05 4.82 5.92
C PRO A 234 -16.67 6.22 5.96
N TYR A 235 -16.00 7.20 6.55
CA TYR A 235 -16.44 8.59 6.59
C TYR A 235 -15.94 9.44 5.42
N LYS A 236 -14.94 8.94 4.68
CA LYS A 236 -14.37 9.61 3.49
C LYS A 236 -15.12 9.26 2.20
N LEU A 237 -15.85 8.14 2.18
CA LEU A 237 -16.49 7.59 1.00
C LEU A 237 -18.02 7.76 1.00
N SER A 238 -18.62 7.63 -0.17
CA SER A 238 -20.07 7.62 -0.32
C SER A 238 -20.72 6.48 0.49
N PRO A 239 -21.88 6.70 1.09
CA PRO A 239 -22.59 5.66 1.83
C PRO A 239 -22.75 4.38 1.01
N GLY A 240 -22.46 3.24 1.62
CA GLY A 240 -22.57 1.92 1.00
C GLY A 240 -21.33 1.45 0.25
N THR A 241 -20.37 2.32 -0.09
CA THR A 241 -19.13 1.92 -0.77
C THR A 241 -18.32 0.93 0.07
N THR A 242 -18.33 1.09 1.38
CA THR A 242 -17.62 0.23 2.34
C THR A 242 -18.51 -0.87 2.95
N ALA A 243 -19.71 -1.10 2.41
CA ALA A 243 -20.65 -2.09 2.95
C ALA A 243 -20.00 -3.48 3.03
N GLY A 244 -20.11 -4.13 4.20
CA GLY A 244 -19.51 -5.43 4.45
C GLY A 244 -18.01 -5.42 4.75
N LEU A 245 -17.36 -4.26 4.73
CA LEU A 245 -15.97 -4.09 5.16
C LEU A 245 -15.91 -3.64 6.61
N THR A 246 -14.90 -4.12 7.32
CA THR A 246 -14.55 -3.67 8.67
C THR A 246 -13.13 -3.11 8.64
N PHE A 247 -12.97 -1.87 9.10
CA PHE A 247 -11.68 -1.20 9.24
C PHE A 247 -11.26 -1.24 10.71
N ASN A 248 -10.32 -2.10 11.02
CA ASN A 248 -9.76 -2.24 12.37
C ASN A 248 -8.68 -1.19 12.63
N ASP A 249 -8.20 -1.11 13.87
CA ASP A 249 -7.08 -0.23 14.23
C ASP A 249 -5.82 -0.60 13.43
N PRO A 250 -5.35 0.27 12.52
CA PRO A 250 -4.20 -0.01 11.68
C PRO A 250 -2.91 -0.12 12.47
N ILE A 251 -2.75 0.69 13.53
CA ILE A 251 -1.53 0.72 14.34
C ILE A 251 -1.39 -0.56 15.15
N ALA A 252 -2.47 -1.01 15.79
CA ALA A 252 -2.47 -2.27 16.53
C ALA A 252 -2.14 -3.45 15.61
N LYS A 253 -2.69 -3.44 14.39
CA LYS A 253 -2.44 -4.51 13.41
C LYS A 253 -1.00 -4.50 12.91
N ILE A 254 -0.47 -3.34 12.51
CA ILE A 254 0.94 -3.18 12.08
C ILE A 254 1.88 -3.67 13.18
N ASN A 255 1.74 -3.17 14.40
CA ASN A 255 2.62 -3.50 15.52
C ASN A 255 2.59 -5.00 15.87
N THR A 256 1.40 -5.62 15.80
CA THR A 256 1.24 -7.06 16.03
C THR A 256 1.93 -7.89 14.95
N LEU A 257 1.76 -7.53 13.68
CA LEU A 257 2.40 -8.23 12.57
C LEU A 257 3.91 -8.01 12.56
N ALA A 258 4.39 -6.80 12.81
CA ALA A 258 5.82 -6.48 12.88
C ALA A 258 6.53 -7.35 13.93
N LYS A 259 5.97 -7.38 15.14
CA LYS A 259 6.46 -8.24 16.21
C LYS A 259 6.51 -9.70 15.80
N LYS A 260 5.43 -10.23 15.23
CA LYS A 260 5.35 -11.62 14.78
C LYS A 260 6.41 -11.93 13.73
N LEU A 261 6.52 -11.12 12.67
CA LEU A 261 7.42 -11.34 11.55
C LEU A 261 8.90 -11.32 11.96
N LYS A 262 9.25 -10.48 12.94
CA LYS A 262 10.61 -10.45 13.52
C LYS A 262 10.86 -11.63 14.46
N GLN A 263 9.91 -11.98 15.32
CA GLN A 263 10.07 -13.07 16.30
C GLN A 263 10.17 -14.45 15.66
N ASP A 264 9.43 -14.70 14.59
CA ASP A 264 9.49 -16.00 13.88
C ASP A 264 10.58 -16.04 12.79
N GLY A 265 11.36 -14.96 12.65
CA GLY A 265 12.46 -14.88 11.70
C GLY A 265 12.03 -14.75 10.23
N THR A 266 10.77 -14.45 9.97
CA THR A 266 10.24 -14.27 8.60
C THR A 266 10.87 -13.07 7.88
N ALA A 267 11.16 -11.99 8.62
CA ALA A 267 11.81 -10.81 8.07
C ALA A 267 12.83 -10.22 9.05
N GLN A 268 13.94 -9.72 8.51
CA GLN A 268 14.95 -8.97 9.25
C GLN A 268 14.55 -7.50 9.44
N ILE A 269 13.84 -6.94 8.46
CA ILE A 269 13.42 -5.54 8.43
C ILE A 269 11.92 -5.50 8.20
N VAL A 270 11.22 -4.60 8.91
CA VAL A 270 9.78 -4.39 8.77
C VAL A 270 9.50 -2.95 8.44
N ILE A 271 8.82 -2.72 7.33
CA ILE A 271 8.34 -1.41 6.87
C ILE A 271 6.81 -1.38 6.99
N ALA A 272 6.29 -0.42 7.72
CA ALA A 272 4.87 -0.10 7.72
C ALA A 272 4.56 0.80 6.52
N MET A 273 3.63 0.39 5.68
CA MET A 273 3.04 1.16 4.59
C MET A 273 1.62 1.52 5.05
N LEU A 274 1.44 2.72 5.57
CA LEU A 274 0.19 3.17 6.17
C LEU A 274 -0.39 4.32 5.34
N ASP A 275 -1.53 4.09 4.71
CA ASP A 275 -2.29 5.13 4.03
C ASP A 275 -3.00 6.01 5.07
N ASP A 276 -2.21 6.90 5.68
CA ASP A 276 -2.57 7.88 6.72
C ASP A 276 -1.35 8.77 7.03
N ASP A 277 -1.55 9.80 7.84
CA ASP A 277 -0.56 10.80 8.23
C ASP A 277 0.65 10.23 8.98
N VAL A 278 1.84 10.37 8.40
CA VAL A 278 3.10 9.88 9.00
C VAL A 278 3.38 10.53 10.34
N LYS A 279 3.21 11.85 10.43
CA LYS A 279 3.56 12.61 11.63
C LYS A 279 2.75 12.18 12.85
N ASN A 280 1.45 11.94 12.66
CA ASN A 280 0.54 11.54 13.73
C ASN A 280 0.75 10.08 14.14
N ASN A 281 1.25 9.24 13.24
CA ASN A 281 1.39 7.80 13.43
C ASN A 281 2.81 7.35 13.77
N TYR A 282 3.83 8.14 13.44
CA TYR A 282 5.23 7.85 13.75
C TYR A 282 5.47 7.51 15.24
N PRO A 283 4.95 8.29 16.23
CA PRO A 283 5.16 7.97 17.66
C PRO A 283 4.46 6.70 18.13
N LYS A 284 3.54 6.16 17.35
CA LYS A 284 2.72 4.99 17.73
C LYS A 284 3.33 3.67 17.25
N MET A 285 4.38 3.71 16.42
CA MET A 285 5.05 2.51 15.93
C MET A 285 5.82 1.81 17.05
N SER A 286 5.74 0.47 17.07
CA SER A 286 6.50 -0.35 18.01
C SER A 286 7.98 -0.40 17.65
N ALA A 287 8.80 -0.91 18.57
CA ALA A 287 10.24 -1.12 18.34
C ALA A 287 10.55 -2.13 17.23
N ASP A 288 9.58 -2.92 16.82
CA ASP A 288 9.73 -3.92 15.75
C ASP A 288 9.54 -3.34 14.34
N VAL A 289 9.13 -2.06 14.21
CA VAL A 289 8.99 -1.36 12.92
C VAL A 289 10.25 -0.54 12.65
N ASP A 290 10.90 -0.74 11.49
CA ASP A 290 12.14 -0.08 11.11
C ASP A 290 11.91 1.14 10.20
N GLY A 291 10.77 1.19 9.50
CA GLY A 291 10.38 2.31 8.65
C GLY A 291 8.88 2.48 8.56
N LEU A 292 8.43 3.73 8.40
CA LEU A 292 7.04 4.11 8.18
C LEU A 292 6.94 4.91 6.88
N MET A 293 6.20 4.40 5.91
CA MET A 293 5.80 5.10 4.70
C MET A 293 4.32 5.48 4.83
N GLY A 294 3.96 6.72 4.50
CA GLY A 294 2.60 7.23 4.63
C GLY A 294 2.06 7.96 3.42
N GLY A 295 0.75 8.25 3.43
CA GLY A 295 -0.01 8.89 2.36
C GLY A 295 -1.26 9.62 2.85
N ASP A 296 -2.32 9.65 2.04
CA ASP A 296 -3.67 10.21 2.30
C ASP A 296 -3.72 11.73 2.51
N THR A 297 -2.75 12.31 3.20
CA THR A 297 -2.80 13.73 3.59
C THR A 297 -2.19 14.68 2.57
N HIS A 298 -1.53 14.19 1.55
CA HIS A 298 -0.77 14.93 0.53
C HIS A 298 0.36 15.80 1.12
N VAL A 299 0.73 15.59 2.39
CA VAL A 299 1.79 16.37 3.05
C VAL A 299 3.11 15.61 2.96
N PRO A 300 4.15 16.19 2.34
CA PRO A 300 5.45 15.56 2.30
C PRO A 300 6.10 15.58 3.69
N TYR A 301 6.63 14.43 4.13
CA TYR A 301 7.33 14.27 5.39
C TYR A 301 8.66 13.54 5.20
N GLU A 302 9.64 13.97 5.99
CA GLU A 302 10.96 13.39 6.06
C GLU A 302 11.39 13.41 7.54
N PHE A 303 11.33 12.23 8.18
CA PHE A 303 11.63 12.06 9.59
C PHE A 303 12.64 10.94 9.77
N ASP A 304 13.81 11.29 10.25
CA ASP A 304 14.76 10.32 10.77
C ASP A 304 15.31 10.82 12.11
N HIS A 305 16.12 10.00 12.75
CA HIS A 305 16.68 10.33 14.06
C HIS A 305 17.87 11.30 14.00
N VAL A 306 18.37 11.63 12.80
CA VAL A 306 19.60 12.42 12.61
C VAL A 306 19.31 13.88 12.36
N ASP A 307 18.42 14.19 11.41
CA ASP A 307 18.26 15.54 10.88
C ASP A 307 16.81 16.03 10.84
N SER A 308 15.88 15.31 11.49
CA SER A 308 14.48 15.73 11.48
C SER A 308 14.29 17.08 12.17
N PRO A 309 13.68 18.07 11.47
CA PRO A 309 13.33 19.35 12.09
C PRO A 309 12.23 19.21 13.16
N VAL A 310 11.62 18.03 13.27
CA VAL A 310 10.57 17.71 14.24
C VAL A 310 11.09 16.62 15.16
N THR A 311 11.25 16.92 16.43
CA THR A 311 11.61 15.92 17.46
C THR A 311 10.40 15.00 17.71
N LEU A 312 10.28 13.98 16.90
CA LEU A 312 9.33 12.89 17.13
C LEU A 312 10.07 11.74 17.84
N THR A 313 9.47 11.22 18.90
CA THR A 313 10.00 10.05 19.61
C THR A 313 9.19 8.83 19.19
N SER A 314 9.87 7.73 18.91
CA SER A 314 9.24 6.42 18.68
C SER A 314 9.88 5.37 19.60
N ALA A 315 9.25 4.22 19.71
CA ALA A 315 9.79 3.10 20.49
C ALA A 315 11.06 2.51 19.82
N ASN A 316 11.22 2.65 18.49
CA ASN A 316 12.44 2.34 17.77
C ASN A 316 13.25 3.64 17.55
N PRO A 317 14.42 3.81 18.17
CA PRO A 317 15.21 5.02 18.01
C PRO A 317 15.78 5.21 16.60
N LEU A 318 15.76 4.17 15.75
CA LEU A 318 16.19 4.22 14.36
C LEU A 318 15.00 4.21 13.36
N LEU A 319 13.76 4.43 13.85
CA LEU A 319 12.62 4.50 12.95
C LEU A 319 12.80 5.63 11.94
N ALA A 320 12.71 5.32 10.66
CA ALA A 320 12.66 6.29 9.57
C ALA A 320 11.21 6.47 9.08
N GLY A 321 10.75 7.70 8.87
CA GLY A 321 9.40 8.01 8.41
C GLY A 321 9.41 8.89 7.17
N VAL A 322 8.66 8.52 6.11
CA VAL A 322 8.58 9.27 4.87
C VAL A 322 7.15 9.29 4.31
N ALA A 323 6.72 10.40 3.77
CA ALA A 323 5.59 10.51 2.85
C ALA A 323 6.03 11.34 1.66
N SER A 324 5.84 10.85 0.43
CA SER A 324 6.33 11.54 -0.78
C SER A 324 5.52 12.80 -1.14
N GLY A 325 4.41 13.05 -0.46
CA GLY A 325 3.48 14.15 -0.75
C GLY A 325 2.33 13.65 -1.60
N SER A 326 2.17 14.17 -2.80
CA SER A 326 1.12 13.73 -3.73
C SER A 326 1.56 13.82 -5.18
N TYR A 327 0.79 13.17 -6.03
CA TYR A 327 0.99 13.16 -7.47
C TYR A 327 2.35 12.57 -7.84
N THR A 328 3.23 13.35 -8.41
CA THR A 328 4.62 12.97 -8.69
C THR A 328 5.56 14.12 -8.31
N ASP A 329 5.22 14.85 -7.23
CA ASP A 329 5.96 16.00 -6.75
C ASP A 329 7.28 15.64 -6.05
N ASN A 330 7.32 14.47 -5.40
CA ASN A 330 8.53 13.87 -4.85
C ASN A 330 8.51 12.34 -5.00
N LEU A 331 9.67 11.74 -4.90
CA LEU A 331 9.86 10.31 -4.67
C LEU A 331 10.42 10.13 -3.25
N GLY A 332 9.74 9.36 -2.42
CA GLY A 332 10.19 9.04 -1.07
C GLY A 332 11.24 7.94 -1.08
N LEU A 333 12.20 8.02 -0.19
CA LEU A 333 13.25 7.03 0.03
C LEU A 333 13.46 6.83 1.53
N ILE A 334 13.40 5.58 1.97
CA ILE A 334 13.99 5.13 3.23
C ILE A 334 15.25 4.33 2.88
N GLN A 335 16.41 4.74 3.42
CA GLN A 335 17.66 4.02 3.26
C GLN A 335 18.03 3.34 4.58
N ILE A 336 18.16 2.02 4.56
CA ILE A 336 18.49 1.23 5.76
C ILE A 336 19.86 0.58 5.58
N SER A 337 20.75 0.78 6.56
CA SER A 337 22.00 0.03 6.69
C SER A 337 21.79 -1.10 7.69
N TYR A 338 21.93 -2.32 7.20
CA TYR A 338 21.77 -3.56 7.98
C TYR A 338 23.11 -4.27 8.13
N ASP A 339 23.48 -4.56 9.37
CA ASP A 339 24.67 -5.34 9.70
C ASP A 339 24.31 -6.83 9.71
N THR A 340 24.80 -7.56 8.72
CA THR A 340 24.53 -9.00 8.57
C THR A 340 25.24 -9.85 9.61
N ALA A 341 26.34 -9.36 10.20
CA ALA A 341 27.07 -10.07 11.24
C ALA A 341 26.34 -10.03 12.59
N THR A 342 25.72 -8.89 12.91
CA THR A 342 24.97 -8.73 14.17
C THR A 342 23.46 -8.93 14.02
N GLY A 343 22.95 -8.98 12.79
CA GLY A 343 21.52 -9.11 12.51
C GLY A 343 20.72 -7.86 12.91
N LYS A 344 21.30 -6.67 12.78
CA LYS A 344 20.66 -5.42 13.26
C LYS A 344 20.68 -4.31 12.21
N VAL A 345 19.64 -3.50 12.24
CA VAL A 345 19.66 -2.18 11.62
C VAL A 345 20.62 -1.30 12.43
N VAL A 346 21.58 -0.67 11.76
CA VAL A 346 22.58 0.21 12.38
C VAL A 346 22.43 1.67 11.98
N LYS A 347 21.67 1.92 10.90
CA LYS A 347 21.34 3.26 10.43
C LYS A 347 20.06 3.20 9.60
N ALA A 348 19.23 4.23 9.73
CA ALA A 348 18.09 4.47 8.84
C ALA A 348 17.98 5.98 8.59
N ASP A 349 17.94 6.34 7.31
CA ASP A 349 17.81 7.70 6.82
C ASP A 349 16.58 7.83 5.93
N THR A 350 16.07 9.05 5.79
CA THR A 350 14.99 9.36 4.85
C THR A 350 15.42 10.43 3.86
N LYS A 351 14.78 10.45 2.71
CA LYS A 351 14.99 11.49 1.71
C LYS A 351 13.75 11.68 0.84
N LEU A 352 13.38 12.93 0.62
CA LEU A 352 12.48 13.33 -0.45
C LEU A 352 13.31 13.75 -1.67
N ILE A 353 13.05 13.10 -2.80
CA ILE A 353 13.72 13.40 -4.08
C ILE A 353 12.75 14.23 -4.90
N PRO A 354 12.98 15.55 -5.07
CA PRO A 354 12.02 16.44 -5.70
C PRO A 354 11.77 16.08 -7.19
N ALA A 355 10.58 16.38 -7.68
CA ALA A 355 10.19 16.17 -9.08
C ALA A 355 11.20 16.71 -10.08
N ALA A 356 11.80 17.88 -9.82
CA ALA A 356 12.81 18.47 -10.71
C ALA A 356 14.04 17.57 -10.86
N THR A 357 14.53 16.97 -9.76
CA THR A 357 15.66 16.04 -9.77
C THR A 357 15.29 14.73 -10.48
N VAL A 358 14.10 14.23 -10.21
CA VAL A 358 13.59 13.02 -10.89
C VAL A 358 13.48 13.24 -12.39
N TYR A 359 12.96 14.40 -12.81
CA TYR A 359 12.74 14.75 -14.20
C TYR A 359 14.04 14.89 -15.02
N GLU A 360 15.15 15.26 -14.39
CA GLU A 360 16.47 15.29 -15.03
C GLU A 360 16.98 13.94 -15.51
N CYS A 361 16.37 12.84 -15.02
CA CYS A 361 16.67 11.50 -15.50
C CYS A 361 16.35 11.32 -17.00
N GLY A 362 15.37 12.04 -17.51
CA GLY A 362 14.69 11.79 -18.77
C GLY A 362 13.47 10.91 -18.58
N GLU A 363 12.96 10.33 -19.65
CA GLU A 363 11.73 9.55 -19.62
C GLU A 363 12.00 8.09 -20.01
N ASP A 364 11.45 7.16 -19.23
CA ASP A 364 11.44 5.75 -19.60
C ASP A 364 10.56 5.55 -20.82
N PRO A 365 11.05 4.90 -21.91
CA PRO A 365 10.33 4.82 -23.16
C PRO A 365 9.06 3.96 -23.09
N GLU A 366 9.06 2.91 -22.26
CA GLU A 366 7.92 2.01 -22.09
C GLU A 366 6.76 2.74 -21.38
N THR A 367 7.05 3.37 -20.24
CA THR A 367 6.07 4.14 -19.49
C THR A 367 5.57 5.34 -20.29
N LYS A 368 6.48 6.02 -21.03
CA LYS A 368 6.12 7.13 -21.90
C LYS A 368 5.14 6.71 -22.99
N ALA A 369 5.35 5.55 -23.61
CA ALA A 369 4.46 5.05 -24.66
C ALA A 369 3.03 4.82 -24.16
N VAL A 370 2.85 4.48 -22.88
CA VAL A 370 1.53 4.39 -22.23
C VAL A 370 0.91 5.79 -22.01
N VAL A 371 1.68 6.70 -21.44
CA VAL A 371 1.19 8.04 -21.06
C VAL A 371 0.84 8.91 -22.27
N THR A 372 1.44 8.66 -23.43
CA THR A 372 1.23 9.46 -24.65
C THR A 372 0.21 8.88 -25.64
N ARG A 373 -0.43 7.76 -25.34
CA ARG A 373 -1.55 7.18 -26.13
C ARG A 373 -2.86 7.92 -25.91
#